data_2c88df1d74d49254d5de82a760bea292
#
_entry.id   2c88df1d74d49254d5de82a760bea292
#
_cell.length_a   1.000
_cell.length_b   1.000
_cell.length_c   1.000
_cell.angle_alpha   90.00
_cell.angle_beta   90.00
_cell.angle_gamma   90.00
#
_symmetry.space_group_name_H-M   'P 1'
#
loop_
_entity.id
_entity.type
_entity.pdbx_description
1 polymer ?
#
loop_
_entity_poly.entity_id
_entity_poly.type
_entity_poly.pdbx_seq_one_letter_code
_entity_poly.pdbx_strand_id
1 'polypeptide(L)'
;RRKFAAQPGEEGGKRNCHGKNGEDLILKVPEGTVIKDAESGKVIADMSGENRRQVILRGGRGGLGNQHYATSTMQAPKYAQPGGDSIEIEVKLELKVIADVGLVGFPNVGKSTLLSRVTNAQPKIANYHFTTLQPNLGVVDLDGAKGFVIADIPGLIEGASEGVGLGLEFLRHIERTKVMIHMVDAAGTEGRDPVADIIAINKELEAYDPALLKKPQVIAANKMDAVYGDENEIIQKLKDTFEKDGIRVFPISAVSGKGLKELLYCVSELLDQ
;
A
#
# COMPACT_ATOMS: atom_id res chain seq x y z
N ARG A 1 11.62 20.07 4.34
CA ARG A 1 11.83 19.48 5.68
C ARG A 1 10.79 20.06 6.63
N ARG A 2 10.12 19.22 7.43
CA ARG A 2 9.20 19.67 8.50
C ARG A 2 9.79 19.21 9.83
N LYS A 3 9.83 20.13 10.80
CA LYS A 3 10.26 19.82 12.17
C LYS A 3 9.03 19.51 13.02
N PHE A 4 9.08 18.39 13.73
CA PHE A 4 8.08 17.99 14.70
C PHE A 4 8.78 17.90 16.05
N ALA A 5 8.27 18.59 17.06
CA ALA A 5 8.85 18.60 18.39
C ALA A 5 7.75 18.27 19.42
N ALA A 6 8.02 17.29 20.29
CA ALA A 6 7.20 17.06 21.46
C ALA A 6 7.44 18.17 22.49
N GLN A 7 6.53 18.31 23.44
CA GLN A 7 6.71 19.26 24.53
C GLN A 7 7.88 18.83 25.44
N PRO A 8 8.75 19.74 25.88
CA PRO A 8 9.79 19.42 26.83
C PRO A 8 9.19 19.04 28.19
N GLY A 9 9.90 18.25 28.97
CA GLY A 9 9.57 18.02 30.35
C GLY A 9 9.82 19.29 31.17
N GLU A 10 8.99 19.55 32.16
CA GLU A 10 9.12 20.70 33.06
C GLU A 10 10.27 20.47 34.05
N GLU A 11 10.90 21.55 34.48
CA GLU A 11 11.87 21.52 35.58
C GLU A 11 11.18 21.16 36.89
N GLY A 12 11.92 20.50 37.80
CA GLY A 12 11.48 20.32 39.17
C GLY A 12 11.38 21.65 39.92
N GLY A 13 10.40 21.75 40.78
CA GLY A 13 10.12 22.97 41.55
C GLY A 13 10.47 22.87 43.04
N LYS A 14 10.22 23.96 43.76
CA LYS A 14 10.24 24.03 45.22
C LYS A 14 9.00 23.36 45.80
N ARG A 15 8.97 23.11 47.13
CA ARG A 15 7.85 22.55 47.87
C ARG A 15 7.42 21.16 47.39
N ASN A 16 8.39 20.29 47.07
CA ASN A 16 8.16 18.93 46.63
C ASN A 16 7.38 18.82 45.28
N CYS A 17 7.51 19.81 44.41
CA CYS A 17 6.90 19.76 43.08
C CYS A 17 7.87 19.11 42.08
N HIS A 18 7.47 17.98 41.52
CA HIS A 18 8.15 17.39 40.36
C HIS A 18 7.70 18.12 39.08
N GLY A 19 8.60 18.26 38.13
CA GLY A 19 8.24 18.70 36.78
C GLY A 19 7.36 17.65 36.10
N LYS A 20 6.39 18.09 35.34
CA LYS A 20 5.55 17.16 34.52
C LYS A 20 6.36 16.65 33.35
N ASN A 21 6.07 15.42 32.95
CA ASN A 21 6.54 14.91 31.66
C ASN A 21 5.85 15.66 30.52
N GLY A 22 6.57 15.91 29.43
CA GLY A 22 5.96 16.46 28.23
C GLY A 22 4.91 15.50 27.64
N GLU A 23 3.93 16.03 26.92
CA GLU A 23 2.92 15.23 26.26
C GLU A 23 3.51 14.50 25.05
N ASP A 24 2.99 13.30 24.78
CA ASP A 24 3.38 12.50 23.61
C ASP A 24 2.96 13.20 22.32
N LEU A 25 3.89 13.32 21.38
CA LEU A 25 3.59 13.75 20.01
C LEU A 25 3.28 12.53 19.13
N ILE A 26 2.04 12.44 18.66
CA ILE A 26 1.59 11.36 17.78
C ILE A 26 1.55 11.87 16.34
N LEU A 27 2.37 11.26 15.47
CA LEU A 27 2.36 11.50 14.04
C LEU A 27 1.57 10.39 13.35
N LYS A 28 0.49 10.75 12.68
CA LYS A 28 -0.31 9.82 11.88
C LYS A 28 0.31 9.69 10.49
N VAL A 29 0.58 8.46 10.08
CA VAL A 29 1.12 8.11 8.75
C VAL A 29 0.22 7.07 8.09
N PRO A 30 0.17 7.00 6.74
CA PRO A 30 -0.52 5.93 6.03
C PRO A 30 0.08 4.56 6.36
N GLU A 31 -0.75 3.51 6.26
CA GLU A 31 -0.28 2.12 6.33
C GLU A 31 0.77 1.85 5.25
N GLY A 32 1.79 1.02 5.56
CA GLY A 32 2.91 0.76 4.65
C GLY A 32 3.98 1.84 4.61
N THR A 33 3.95 2.82 5.55
CA THR A 33 5.03 3.80 5.68
C THR A 33 6.23 3.18 6.38
N VAL A 34 7.40 3.22 5.73
CA VAL A 34 8.69 2.85 6.31
C VAL A 34 9.41 4.10 6.77
N ILE A 35 9.86 4.08 8.02
CA ILE A 35 10.60 5.15 8.65
C ILE A 35 12.07 4.75 8.66
N LYS A 36 12.91 5.51 7.98
CA LYS A 36 14.36 5.29 7.89
C LYS A 36 15.10 6.44 8.53
N ASP A 37 16.22 6.14 9.14
CA ASP A 37 17.20 7.13 9.55
C ASP A 37 17.78 7.83 8.31
N ALA A 38 17.80 9.16 8.29
CA ALA A 38 18.18 9.92 7.11
C ALA A 38 19.67 9.83 6.79
N GLU A 39 20.53 9.63 7.80
CA GLU A 39 21.99 9.54 7.64
C GLU A 39 22.45 8.13 7.29
N SER A 40 22.01 7.14 8.07
CA SER A 40 22.47 5.73 7.91
C SER A 40 21.64 4.94 6.91
N GLY A 41 20.45 5.41 6.53
CA GLY A 41 19.48 4.69 5.70
C GLY A 41 18.85 3.46 6.37
N LYS A 42 19.17 3.18 7.64
CA LYS A 42 18.63 2.02 8.37
C LYS A 42 17.14 2.18 8.63
N VAL A 43 16.40 1.09 8.50
CA VAL A 43 14.97 1.05 8.86
C VAL A 43 14.83 1.13 10.38
N ILE A 44 14.15 2.17 10.85
CA ILE A 44 13.80 2.37 12.27
C ILE A 44 12.49 1.67 12.58
N ALA A 45 11.49 1.83 11.71
CA ALA A 45 10.17 1.22 11.86
C ALA A 45 9.52 0.98 10.49
N ASP A 46 8.71 -0.08 10.42
CA ASP A 46 7.86 -0.41 9.28
C ASP A 46 6.42 -0.46 9.79
N MET A 47 5.58 0.45 9.28
CA MET A 47 4.19 0.60 9.69
C MET A 47 3.26 -0.22 8.78
N SER A 48 3.63 -1.47 8.49
CA SER A 48 2.88 -2.41 7.66
C SER A 48 2.21 -3.49 8.51
N GLY A 49 1.07 -4.01 8.05
CA GLY A 49 0.36 -5.11 8.67
C GLY A 49 -0.14 -4.79 10.09
N GLU A 50 0.26 -5.59 11.08
CA GLU A 50 -0.19 -5.44 12.48
C GLU A 50 0.50 -4.30 13.23
N ASN A 51 1.59 -3.74 12.72
CA ASN A 51 2.35 -2.69 13.40
C ASN A 51 1.69 -1.31 13.21
N ARG A 52 0.64 -1.06 13.99
CA ARG A 52 -0.16 0.18 13.90
C ARG A 52 0.33 1.32 14.80
N ARG A 53 1.25 1.05 15.73
CA ARG A 53 1.81 2.05 16.64
C ARG A 53 3.23 1.71 17.04
N GLN A 54 4.16 2.64 16.81
CA GLN A 54 5.58 2.48 17.14
C GLN A 54 6.10 3.72 17.85
N VAL A 55 6.86 3.52 18.93
CA VAL A 55 7.62 4.60 19.58
C VAL A 55 8.96 4.74 18.87
N ILE A 56 9.18 5.89 18.23
CA ILE A 56 10.43 6.18 17.49
C ILE A 56 11.47 6.79 18.41
N LEU A 57 11.06 7.76 19.24
CA LEU A 57 11.92 8.44 20.20
C LEU A 57 11.25 8.48 21.56
N ARG A 58 12.06 8.48 22.60
CA ARG A 58 11.59 8.74 23.97
C ARG A 58 12.05 10.13 24.39
N GLY A 59 11.13 10.92 24.93
CA GLY A 59 11.42 12.23 25.48
C GLY A 59 12.15 12.16 26.83
N GLY A 60 12.73 13.27 27.22
CA GLY A 60 13.28 13.46 28.57
C GLY A 60 12.18 13.40 29.64
N ARG A 61 12.52 12.93 30.82
CA ARG A 61 11.63 12.95 31.99
C ARG A 61 11.58 14.31 32.61
N GLY A 62 10.48 14.66 33.28
CA GLY A 62 10.40 15.83 34.11
C GLY A 62 11.41 15.76 35.26
N GLY A 63 11.94 16.92 35.68
CA GLY A 63 12.96 17.01 36.72
C GLY A 63 12.39 16.69 38.10
N LEU A 64 13.22 16.12 38.96
CA LEU A 64 12.89 15.86 40.37
C LEU A 64 12.87 17.18 41.17
N GLY A 65 11.87 17.31 42.04
CA GLY A 65 11.74 18.46 42.92
C GLY A 65 12.84 18.52 43.98
N ASN A 66 13.00 19.70 44.62
CA ASN A 66 14.07 20.01 45.57
C ASN A 66 14.13 19.07 46.80
N GLN A 67 13.01 18.46 47.18
CA GLN A 67 12.98 17.53 48.31
C GLN A 67 13.91 16.31 48.12
N HIS A 68 14.12 15.85 46.91
CA HIS A 68 15.02 14.72 46.62
C HIS A 68 16.49 15.04 46.89
N TYR A 69 16.83 16.30 47.04
CA TYR A 69 18.17 16.78 47.33
C TYR A 69 18.34 17.24 48.80
N ALA A 70 17.33 17.00 49.64
CA ALA A 70 17.40 17.29 51.06
C ALA A 70 18.36 16.30 51.75
N THR A 71 19.25 16.86 52.58
CA THR A 71 20.20 16.10 53.40
C THR A 71 20.02 16.53 54.87
N SER A 72 20.64 15.79 55.79
CA SER A 72 20.59 16.13 57.23
C SER A 72 21.10 17.54 57.55
N THR A 73 22.03 18.04 56.73
CA THR A 73 22.62 19.39 56.89
C THR A 73 21.92 20.46 56.05
N MET A 74 21.21 20.06 54.98
CA MET A 74 20.47 20.94 54.08
C MET A 74 19.03 20.43 53.88
N GLN A 75 18.17 20.77 54.84
CA GLN A 75 16.78 20.28 54.85
C GLN A 75 15.86 20.95 53.85
N ALA A 76 16.21 22.13 53.32
CA ALA A 76 15.44 22.88 52.31
C ALA A 76 16.34 23.37 51.16
N PRO A 77 16.75 22.48 50.26
CA PRO A 77 17.57 22.85 49.10
C PRO A 77 16.84 23.87 48.21
N LYS A 78 17.62 24.83 47.68
CA LYS A 78 17.07 25.86 46.76
C LYS A 78 17.15 25.45 45.29
N TYR A 79 17.70 24.28 44.97
CA TYR A 79 17.85 23.74 43.63
C TYR A 79 16.97 22.51 43.45
N ALA A 80 16.61 22.26 42.23
CA ALA A 80 15.88 21.08 41.74
C ALA A 80 16.52 20.56 40.43
N GLN A 81 16.13 19.40 39.99
CA GLN A 81 16.69 18.81 38.77
C GLN A 81 16.05 19.47 37.54
N PRO A 82 16.83 19.87 36.53
CA PRO A 82 16.29 20.25 35.25
C PRO A 82 15.61 19.05 34.59
N GLY A 83 14.76 19.28 33.61
CA GLY A 83 14.20 18.21 32.78
C GLY A 83 15.30 17.43 32.05
N GLY A 84 15.04 16.16 31.76
CA GLY A 84 15.98 15.30 31.01
C GLY A 84 16.18 15.79 29.58
N ASP A 85 17.38 15.51 29.04
CA ASP A 85 17.73 15.88 27.67
C ASP A 85 16.81 15.21 26.62
N SER A 86 16.60 15.89 25.49
CA SER A 86 15.86 15.39 24.34
C SER A 86 16.81 14.92 23.25
N ILE A 87 16.37 13.92 22.48
CA ILE A 87 17.09 13.42 21.31
C ILE A 87 16.35 13.92 20.06
N GLU A 88 17.11 14.44 19.10
CA GLU A 88 16.60 14.86 17.78
C GLU A 88 17.21 13.96 16.71
N ILE A 89 16.37 13.41 15.82
CA ILE A 89 16.82 12.63 14.67
C ILE A 89 16.15 13.15 13.40
N GLU A 90 16.84 13.03 12.30
CA GLU A 90 16.28 13.26 10.99
C GLU A 90 15.82 11.91 10.40
N VAL A 91 14.55 11.84 9.99
CA VAL A 91 13.99 10.63 9.43
C VAL A 91 13.47 10.87 8.02
N LYS A 92 13.61 9.86 7.16
CA LYS A 92 13.03 9.79 5.83
C LYS A 92 11.82 8.86 5.89
N LEU A 93 10.64 9.37 5.52
CA LEU A 93 9.42 8.58 5.41
C LEU A 93 9.28 8.11 3.96
N GLU A 94 9.19 6.80 3.76
CA GLU A 94 8.96 6.17 2.47
C GLU A 94 7.66 5.39 2.53
N LEU A 95 6.73 5.68 1.61
CA LEU A 95 5.50 4.90 1.49
C LEU A 95 5.76 3.70 0.60
N LYS A 96 5.62 2.47 1.14
CA LYS A 96 5.79 1.21 0.40
C LYS A 96 4.57 0.85 -0.44
N VAL A 97 3.37 1.12 0.07
CA VAL A 97 2.13 0.80 -0.64
C VAL A 97 1.96 1.79 -1.78
N ILE A 98 1.88 1.27 -3.00
CA ILE A 98 1.66 2.07 -4.21
C ILE A 98 0.17 2.28 -4.44
N ALA A 99 -0.61 1.20 -4.30
CA ALA A 99 -2.05 1.16 -4.46
C ALA A 99 -2.64 -0.01 -3.65
N ASP A 100 -3.93 0.04 -3.36
CA ASP A 100 -4.62 -1.08 -2.73
C ASP A 100 -4.80 -2.23 -3.73
N VAL A 101 -5.04 -1.89 -5.00
CA VAL A 101 -5.35 -2.84 -6.08
C VAL A 101 -4.39 -2.65 -7.26
N GLY A 102 -3.82 -3.74 -7.76
CA GLY A 102 -2.99 -3.76 -8.97
C GLY A 102 -3.75 -4.35 -10.15
N LEU A 103 -3.76 -3.64 -11.29
CA LEU A 103 -4.22 -4.19 -12.56
C LEU A 103 -3.08 -4.94 -13.24
N VAL A 104 -3.33 -6.20 -13.54
CA VAL A 104 -2.37 -7.12 -14.16
C VAL A 104 -2.97 -7.66 -15.45
N GLY A 105 -2.18 -7.76 -16.49
CA GLY A 105 -2.65 -8.27 -17.79
C GLY A 105 -1.72 -7.84 -18.91
N PHE A 106 -1.79 -8.54 -20.04
CA PHE A 106 -1.02 -8.23 -21.23
C PHE A 106 -1.34 -6.85 -21.80
N PRO A 107 -0.50 -6.29 -22.67
CA PRO A 107 -0.83 -5.07 -23.40
C PRO A 107 -2.20 -5.19 -24.11
N ASN A 108 -2.88 -4.08 -24.32
CA ASN A 108 -4.13 -3.93 -25.07
C ASN A 108 -5.36 -4.69 -24.51
N VAL A 109 -5.29 -5.34 -23.36
CA VAL A 109 -6.46 -5.96 -22.70
C VAL A 109 -7.45 -4.95 -22.14
N GLY A 110 -7.07 -3.65 -22.07
CA GLY A 110 -7.95 -2.55 -21.66
C GLY A 110 -7.74 -2.05 -20.22
N LYS A 111 -6.57 -2.29 -19.60
CA LYS A 111 -6.27 -1.81 -18.23
C LYS A 111 -6.46 -0.31 -18.05
N SER A 112 -5.83 0.49 -18.92
CA SER A 112 -5.93 1.95 -18.83
C SER A 112 -7.33 2.47 -19.14
N THR A 113 -8.10 1.77 -20.00
CA THR A 113 -9.50 2.07 -20.25
C THR A 113 -10.35 1.82 -19.02
N LEU A 114 -10.16 0.67 -18.36
CA LEU A 114 -10.82 0.36 -17.09
C LEU A 114 -10.51 1.45 -16.06
N LEU A 115 -9.22 1.75 -15.85
CA LEU A 115 -8.79 2.76 -14.89
C LEU A 115 -9.47 4.11 -15.13
N SER A 116 -9.48 4.59 -16.39
CA SER A 116 -10.12 5.86 -16.75
C SER A 116 -11.63 5.86 -16.54
N ARG A 117 -12.27 4.68 -16.62
CA ARG A 117 -13.74 4.56 -16.50
C ARG A 117 -14.20 4.49 -15.05
N VAL A 118 -13.41 3.88 -14.15
CA VAL A 118 -13.78 3.65 -12.75
C VAL A 118 -13.31 4.73 -11.80
N THR A 119 -12.51 5.68 -12.29
CA THR A 119 -11.95 6.76 -11.47
C THR A 119 -12.71 8.06 -11.69
N ASN A 120 -12.99 8.80 -10.61
CA ASN A 120 -13.72 10.08 -10.65
C ASN A 120 -12.86 11.24 -11.17
N ALA A 121 -11.55 11.11 -11.17
CA ALA A 121 -10.61 12.11 -11.68
C ALA A 121 -9.70 11.45 -12.73
N GLN A 122 -9.11 12.27 -13.61
CA GLN A 122 -8.11 11.75 -14.55
C GLN A 122 -7.01 11.01 -13.80
N PRO A 123 -6.65 9.77 -14.23
CA PRO A 123 -5.57 9.01 -13.62
C PRO A 123 -4.29 9.86 -13.57
N LYS A 124 -3.62 9.86 -12.42
CA LYS A 124 -2.38 10.59 -12.23
C LYS A 124 -1.19 9.68 -12.40
N ILE A 125 -0.25 10.08 -13.24
CA ILE A 125 1.06 9.44 -13.31
C ILE A 125 1.79 9.70 -12.00
N ALA A 126 2.15 8.65 -11.30
CA ALA A 126 2.87 8.77 -10.04
C ALA A 126 4.38 8.62 -10.27
N ASN A 127 5.11 9.69 -9.99
CA ASN A 127 6.58 9.69 -10.04
C ASN A 127 7.13 9.15 -8.72
N TYR A 128 7.38 7.87 -8.63
CA TYR A 128 8.11 7.29 -7.50
C TYR A 128 9.60 7.30 -7.80
N HIS A 129 10.42 7.88 -6.92
CA HIS A 129 11.88 8.00 -7.09
C HIS A 129 12.63 6.65 -7.19
N PHE A 130 11.93 5.55 -6.98
CA PHE A 130 12.48 4.19 -6.99
C PHE A 130 11.96 3.35 -8.16
N THR A 131 11.27 3.96 -9.15
CA THR A 131 10.66 3.24 -10.28
C THR A 131 11.02 3.92 -11.60
N THR A 132 11.45 3.13 -12.55
CA THR A 132 11.68 3.56 -13.94
C THR A 132 10.36 3.55 -14.71
N LEU A 133 9.45 2.62 -14.35
CA LEU A 133 8.08 2.56 -14.84
C LEU A 133 7.15 3.35 -13.92
N GLN A 134 6.40 4.27 -14.51
CA GLN A 134 5.47 5.12 -13.77
C GLN A 134 4.07 4.52 -13.83
N PRO A 135 3.53 4.00 -12.71
CA PRO A 135 2.15 3.48 -12.69
C PRO A 135 1.15 4.64 -12.82
N ASN A 136 0.07 4.38 -13.54
CA ASN A 136 -1.07 5.28 -13.55
C ASN A 136 -1.97 4.93 -12.37
N LEU A 137 -2.22 5.89 -11.49
CA LEU A 137 -3.05 5.71 -10.29
C LEU A 137 -4.42 6.34 -10.49
N GLY A 138 -5.44 5.66 -10.02
CA GLY A 138 -6.80 6.17 -9.96
C GLY A 138 -7.46 5.87 -8.62
N VAL A 139 -8.27 6.80 -8.13
CA VAL A 139 -9.06 6.64 -6.92
C VAL A 139 -10.47 6.23 -7.33
N VAL A 140 -10.92 5.10 -6.78
CA VAL A 140 -12.27 4.59 -6.95
C VAL A 140 -13.08 4.93 -5.72
N ASP A 141 -14.21 5.62 -5.91
CA ASP A 141 -15.20 5.87 -4.89
C ASP A 141 -16.41 4.98 -5.16
N LEU A 142 -16.89 4.29 -4.15
CA LEU A 142 -18.05 3.42 -4.21
C LEU A 142 -19.12 3.93 -3.26
N ASP A 143 -20.34 4.04 -3.76
CA ASP A 143 -21.49 4.40 -2.94
C ASP A 143 -21.74 3.36 -1.85
N GLY A 144 -21.58 3.78 -0.58
CA GLY A 144 -21.81 2.93 0.58
C GLY A 144 -20.69 1.94 0.93
N ALA A 145 -19.54 1.98 0.23
CA ALA A 145 -18.36 1.19 0.54
C ALA A 145 -17.11 2.08 0.65
N LYS A 146 -16.04 1.52 1.22
CA LYS A 146 -14.75 2.22 1.33
C LYS A 146 -14.11 2.35 -0.05
N GLY A 147 -13.78 3.57 -0.45
CA GLY A 147 -13.00 3.84 -1.65
C GLY A 147 -11.57 3.29 -1.54
N PHE A 148 -10.96 2.99 -2.67
CA PHE A 148 -9.61 2.44 -2.74
C PHE A 148 -8.83 2.96 -3.96
N VAL A 149 -7.51 2.76 -3.95
CA VAL A 149 -6.63 3.18 -5.03
C VAL A 149 -6.30 2.00 -5.93
N ILE A 150 -6.52 2.17 -7.25
CA ILE A 150 -6.10 1.21 -8.28
C ILE A 150 -4.86 1.74 -8.99
N ALA A 151 -3.89 0.86 -9.26
CA ALA A 151 -2.74 1.11 -10.10
C ALA A 151 -2.83 0.30 -11.40
N ASP A 152 -2.74 0.97 -12.55
CA ASP A 152 -2.38 0.34 -13.82
C ASP A 152 -0.86 0.21 -13.87
N ILE A 153 -0.38 -1.00 -13.80
CA ILE A 153 1.04 -1.31 -13.75
C ILE A 153 1.47 -1.74 -15.17
N PRO A 154 2.16 -0.85 -15.91
CA PRO A 154 2.66 -1.19 -17.24
C PRO A 154 3.83 -2.18 -17.15
N GLY A 155 4.05 -2.98 -18.19
CA GLY A 155 5.31 -3.68 -18.37
C GLY A 155 5.33 -5.18 -18.12
N LEU A 156 4.17 -5.87 -18.13
CA LEU A 156 4.18 -7.32 -18.24
C LEU A 156 4.61 -7.72 -19.67
N ILE A 157 5.81 -8.27 -19.77
CA ILE A 157 6.36 -8.87 -21.00
C ILE A 157 6.73 -10.30 -20.63
N GLU A 158 6.49 -11.26 -21.52
CA GLU A 158 6.95 -12.65 -21.38
C GLU A 158 8.46 -12.67 -21.08
N GLY A 159 8.88 -13.44 -20.06
CA GLY A 159 10.27 -13.48 -19.61
C GLY A 159 10.64 -12.42 -18.56
N ALA A 160 9.67 -11.81 -17.90
CA ALA A 160 9.89 -10.81 -16.86
C ALA A 160 10.75 -11.33 -15.68
N SER A 161 10.61 -12.61 -15.33
CA SER A 161 11.38 -13.28 -14.27
C SER A 161 12.83 -13.55 -14.65
N GLU A 162 13.16 -13.63 -15.95
CA GLU A 162 14.52 -13.88 -16.43
C GLU A 162 15.45 -12.66 -16.41
N GLY A 163 14.99 -11.54 -15.85
CA GLY A 163 15.85 -10.38 -15.54
C GLY A 163 16.01 -9.36 -16.66
N VAL A 164 15.17 -9.38 -17.67
CA VAL A 164 15.12 -8.32 -18.69
C VAL A 164 14.41 -7.10 -18.12
N GLY A 165 15.13 -6.26 -17.44
CA GLY A 165 14.90 -4.92 -16.85
C GLY A 165 13.50 -4.47 -16.46
N LEU A 166 12.55 -4.44 -17.40
CA LEU A 166 11.20 -3.91 -17.19
C LEU A 166 10.29 -4.85 -16.36
N GLY A 167 10.50 -6.17 -16.45
CA GLY A 167 9.67 -7.14 -15.74
C GLY A 167 9.84 -7.13 -14.23
N LEU A 168 11.07 -6.99 -13.72
CA LEU A 168 11.34 -6.94 -12.28
C LEU A 168 10.70 -5.72 -11.60
N GLU A 169 10.61 -4.59 -12.29
CA GLU A 169 9.95 -3.40 -11.75
C GLU A 169 8.45 -3.57 -11.67
N PHE A 170 7.83 -4.20 -12.67
CA PHE A 170 6.43 -4.59 -12.66
C PHE A 170 6.11 -5.49 -11.44
N LEU A 171 6.91 -6.52 -11.20
CA LEU A 171 6.73 -7.46 -10.10
C LEU A 171 6.85 -6.78 -8.72
N ARG A 172 7.80 -5.84 -8.57
CA ARG A 172 7.92 -5.00 -7.37
C ARG A 172 6.71 -4.11 -7.12
N HIS A 173 6.03 -3.66 -8.18
CA HIS A 173 4.80 -2.89 -8.04
C HIS A 173 3.64 -3.76 -7.53
N ILE A 174 3.49 -4.98 -8.07
CA ILE A 174 2.47 -5.93 -7.63
C ILE A 174 2.71 -6.35 -6.18
N GLU A 175 3.96 -6.57 -5.77
CA GLU A 175 4.32 -6.86 -4.37
C GLU A 175 3.72 -5.82 -3.40
N ARG A 176 3.58 -4.58 -3.85
CA ARG A 176 3.10 -3.44 -3.06
C ARG A 176 1.59 -3.18 -3.16
N THR A 177 0.83 -4.09 -3.73
CA THR A 177 -0.64 -4.06 -3.75
C THR A 177 -1.21 -5.12 -2.82
N LYS A 178 -2.46 -4.94 -2.37
CA LYS A 178 -3.16 -5.88 -1.48
C LYS A 178 -3.97 -6.91 -2.27
N VAL A 179 -4.64 -6.47 -3.34
CA VAL A 179 -5.50 -7.28 -4.21
C VAL A 179 -5.04 -7.14 -5.65
N MET A 180 -5.19 -8.18 -6.46
CA MET A 180 -4.90 -8.16 -7.89
C MET A 180 -6.17 -8.34 -8.71
N ILE A 181 -6.28 -7.57 -9.80
CA ILE A 181 -7.27 -7.78 -10.86
C ILE A 181 -6.53 -8.26 -12.10
N HIS A 182 -6.70 -9.53 -12.47
CA HIS A 182 -6.23 -10.04 -13.73
C HIS A 182 -7.19 -9.65 -14.85
N MET A 183 -6.72 -8.81 -15.77
CA MET A 183 -7.49 -8.42 -16.94
C MET A 183 -7.09 -9.27 -18.14
N VAL A 184 -8.08 -9.86 -18.80
CA VAL A 184 -7.90 -10.61 -20.04
C VAL A 184 -8.85 -10.12 -21.12
N ASP A 185 -8.46 -10.29 -22.36
CA ASP A 185 -9.28 -10.01 -23.54
C ASP A 185 -10.15 -11.22 -23.86
N ALA A 186 -11.42 -11.19 -23.44
CA ALA A 186 -12.37 -12.27 -23.68
C ALA A 186 -12.76 -12.41 -25.16
N ALA A 187 -12.65 -11.33 -25.93
CA ALA A 187 -12.94 -11.37 -27.38
C ALA A 187 -11.78 -11.95 -28.21
N GLY A 188 -10.59 -12.13 -27.60
CA GLY A 188 -9.43 -12.64 -28.30
C GLY A 188 -8.99 -11.77 -29.48
N THR A 189 -9.16 -10.44 -29.37
CA THR A 189 -8.91 -9.50 -30.48
C THR A 189 -7.47 -9.54 -30.99
N GLU A 190 -6.53 -10.02 -30.20
CA GLU A 190 -5.12 -10.19 -30.56
C GLU A 190 -4.74 -11.65 -30.83
N GLY A 191 -5.75 -12.55 -30.97
CA GLY A 191 -5.52 -13.97 -31.24
C GLY A 191 -4.95 -14.77 -30.06
N ARG A 192 -5.03 -14.23 -28.83
CA ARG A 192 -4.56 -14.86 -27.59
C ARG A 192 -5.70 -15.59 -26.88
N ASP A 193 -5.37 -16.71 -26.20
CA ASP A 193 -6.33 -17.43 -25.35
C ASP A 193 -6.31 -16.80 -23.94
N PRO A 194 -7.45 -16.30 -23.44
CA PRO A 194 -7.52 -15.66 -22.13
C PRO A 194 -7.10 -16.57 -20.98
N VAL A 195 -7.32 -17.89 -21.06
CA VAL A 195 -6.86 -18.85 -20.04
C VAL A 195 -5.34 -18.96 -20.05
N ALA A 196 -4.74 -19.08 -21.24
CA ALA A 196 -3.29 -19.17 -21.38
C ALA A 196 -2.60 -17.90 -20.89
N ASP A 197 -3.20 -16.72 -21.10
CA ASP A 197 -2.68 -15.44 -20.62
C ASP A 197 -2.59 -15.38 -19.08
N ILE A 198 -3.63 -15.81 -18.37
CA ILE A 198 -3.63 -15.84 -16.90
C ILE A 198 -2.56 -16.82 -16.38
N ILE A 199 -2.47 -18.01 -17.00
CA ILE A 199 -1.49 -19.03 -16.61
C ILE A 199 -0.06 -18.50 -16.81
N ALA A 200 0.21 -17.80 -17.92
CA ALA A 200 1.51 -17.22 -18.19
C ALA A 200 1.87 -16.17 -17.13
N ILE A 201 0.94 -15.27 -16.79
CA ILE A 201 1.13 -14.27 -15.73
C ILE A 201 1.39 -14.93 -14.38
N ASN A 202 0.60 -15.94 -14.01
CA ASN A 202 0.76 -16.63 -12.74
C ASN A 202 2.13 -17.33 -12.63
N LYS A 203 2.65 -17.91 -13.72
CA LYS A 203 4.01 -18.48 -13.74
C LYS A 203 5.09 -17.43 -13.51
N GLU A 204 4.95 -16.25 -14.10
CA GLU A 204 5.90 -15.15 -13.88
C GLU A 204 5.86 -14.64 -12.42
N LEU A 205 4.66 -14.52 -11.84
CA LEU A 205 4.48 -14.15 -10.45
C LEU A 205 5.09 -15.19 -9.50
N GLU A 206 4.86 -16.48 -9.77
CA GLU A 206 5.40 -17.60 -8.98
C GLU A 206 6.92 -17.68 -9.04
N ALA A 207 7.50 -17.47 -10.22
CA ALA A 207 8.93 -17.49 -10.42
C ALA A 207 9.64 -16.34 -9.69
N TYR A 208 8.98 -15.20 -9.53
CA TYR A 208 9.52 -14.06 -8.79
C TYR A 208 9.36 -14.24 -7.27
N ASP A 209 8.15 -14.45 -6.80
CA ASP A 209 7.82 -14.71 -5.39
C ASP A 209 6.51 -15.50 -5.28
N PRO A 210 6.54 -16.76 -4.84
CA PRO A 210 5.35 -17.59 -4.65
C PRO A 210 4.33 -16.98 -3.67
N ALA A 211 4.73 -16.02 -2.81
CA ALA A 211 3.82 -15.34 -1.91
C ALA A 211 2.82 -14.43 -2.65
N LEU A 212 3.16 -13.99 -3.87
CA LEU A 212 2.27 -13.16 -4.69
C LEU A 212 1.01 -13.90 -5.12
N LEU A 213 1.10 -15.20 -5.38
CA LEU A 213 -0.06 -16.03 -5.74
C LEU A 213 -1.05 -16.23 -4.59
N LYS A 214 -0.61 -16.00 -3.34
CA LYS A 214 -1.47 -16.09 -2.14
C LYS A 214 -2.32 -14.83 -1.92
N LYS A 215 -2.02 -13.76 -2.64
CA LYS A 215 -2.82 -12.54 -2.54
C LYS A 215 -4.21 -12.76 -3.08
N PRO A 216 -5.24 -12.12 -2.49
CA PRO A 216 -6.58 -12.11 -3.06
C PRO A 216 -6.56 -11.60 -4.51
N GLN A 217 -7.24 -12.33 -5.39
CA GLN A 217 -7.26 -12.00 -6.81
C GLN A 217 -8.63 -12.27 -7.43
N VAL A 218 -8.95 -11.49 -8.46
CA VAL A 218 -10.14 -11.65 -9.28
C VAL A 218 -9.78 -11.56 -10.76
N ILE A 219 -10.56 -12.20 -11.62
CA ILE A 219 -10.39 -12.16 -13.08
C ILE A 219 -11.45 -11.25 -13.68
N ALA A 220 -11.03 -10.27 -14.46
CA ALA A 220 -11.87 -9.39 -15.25
C ALA A 220 -11.76 -9.78 -16.74
N ALA A 221 -12.74 -10.53 -17.24
CA ALA A 221 -12.85 -10.89 -18.64
C ALA A 221 -13.43 -9.69 -19.41
N ASN A 222 -12.55 -8.89 -20.00
CA ASN A 222 -12.88 -7.62 -20.64
C ASN A 222 -13.21 -7.80 -22.13
N LYS A 223 -13.73 -6.73 -22.73
CA LYS A 223 -14.17 -6.66 -24.15
C LYS A 223 -15.34 -7.57 -24.48
N MET A 224 -16.23 -7.83 -23.49
CA MET A 224 -17.44 -8.62 -23.72
C MET A 224 -18.36 -8.02 -24.80
N ASP A 225 -18.25 -6.72 -25.04
CA ASP A 225 -18.94 -6.01 -26.12
C ASP A 225 -18.45 -6.37 -27.53
N ALA A 226 -17.27 -6.97 -27.63
CA ALA A 226 -16.64 -7.36 -28.89
C ALA A 226 -16.56 -8.90 -29.11
N VAL A 227 -17.18 -9.69 -28.22
CA VAL A 227 -17.21 -11.15 -28.37
C VAL A 227 -18.15 -11.55 -29.51
N TYR A 228 -17.61 -12.25 -30.47
CA TYR A 228 -18.40 -12.86 -31.57
C TYR A 228 -18.63 -14.34 -31.25
N GLY A 229 -19.89 -14.73 -31.00
CA GLY A 229 -20.27 -16.10 -30.68
C GLY A 229 -20.91 -16.27 -29.33
N ASP A 230 -20.75 -17.43 -28.70
CA ASP A 230 -21.33 -17.70 -27.38
C ASP A 230 -20.44 -17.10 -26.27
N GLU A 231 -20.88 -15.94 -25.75
CA GLU A 231 -20.23 -15.27 -24.60
C GLU A 231 -20.09 -16.21 -23.39
N ASN A 232 -21.05 -17.13 -23.23
CA ASN A 232 -21.07 -18.03 -22.07
C ASN A 232 -19.96 -19.08 -22.13
N GLU A 233 -19.55 -19.52 -23.32
CA GLU A 233 -18.52 -20.56 -23.48
C GLU A 233 -17.16 -20.08 -22.92
N ILE A 234 -16.75 -18.86 -23.28
CA ILE A 234 -15.47 -18.27 -22.80
C ILE A 234 -15.49 -18.06 -21.30
N ILE A 235 -16.59 -17.49 -20.78
CA ILE A 235 -16.75 -17.24 -19.35
C ILE A 235 -16.81 -18.57 -18.59
N GLN A 236 -17.50 -19.59 -19.11
CA GLN A 236 -17.57 -20.90 -18.48
C GLN A 236 -16.18 -21.56 -18.42
N LYS A 237 -15.41 -21.50 -19.52
CA LYS A 237 -14.03 -22.00 -19.56
C LYS A 237 -13.14 -21.34 -18.48
N LEU A 238 -13.23 -20.03 -18.32
CA LEU A 238 -12.49 -19.30 -17.29
C LEU A 238 -12.94 -19.73 -15.88
N LYS A 239 -14.25 -19.83 -15.64
CA LYS A 239 -14.80 -20.27 -14.34
C LYS A 239 -14.37 -21.69 -13.99
N ASP A 240 -14.52 -22.63 -14.93
CA ASP A 240 -14.15 -24.04 -14.71
C ASP A 240 -12.67 -24.22 -14.39
N THR A 241 -11.84 -23.30 -14.89
CA THR A 241 -10.40 -23.33 -14.65
C THR A 241 -10.00 -22.70 -13.31
N PHE A 242 -10.55 -21.53 -12.97
CA PHE A 242 -10.02 -20.70 -11.88
C PHE A 242 -10.93 -20.60 -10.64
N GLU A 243 -12.25 -20.85 -10.74
CA GLU A 243 -13.14 -20.79 -9.56
C GLU A 243 -12.85 -21.91 -8.54
N LYS A 244 -12.22 -23.01 -8.98
CA LYS A 244 -11.74 -24.09 -8.09
C LYS A 244 -10.70 -23.62 -7.10
N ASP A 245 -9.93 -22.61 -7.50
CA ASP A 245 -8.90 -21.97 -6.67
C ASP A 245 -9.46 -20.76 -5.88
N GLY A 246 -10.78 -20.57 -5.89
CA GLY A 246 -11.47 -19.48 -5.19
C GLY A 246 -11.40 -18.14 -5.91
N ILE A 247 -10.93 -18.11 -7.17
CA ILE A 247 -10.77 -16.88 -7.95
C ILE A 247 -12.07 -16.61 -8.71
N ARG A 248 -12.75 -15.50 -8.40
CA ARG A 248 -14.01 -15.11 -9.04
C ARG A 248 -13.76 -14.49 -10.42
N VAL A 249 -14.62 -14.83 -11.40
CA VAL A 249 -14.55 -14.33 -12.78
C VAL A 249 -15.70 -13.37 -13.06
N PHE A 250 -15.36 -12.17 -13.54
CA PHE A 250 -16.31 -11.11 -13.86
C PHE A 250 -16.27 -10.80 -15.37
N PRO A 251 -17.38 -11.05 -16.11
CA PRO A 251 -17.51 -10.57 -17.47
C PRO A 251 -17.75 -9.06 -17.45
N ILE A 252 -16.87 -8.29 -18.09
CA ILE A 252 -16.94 -6.84 -18.11
C ILE A 252 -16.76 -6.25 -19.52
N SER A 253 -17.22 -5.03 -19.68
CA SER A 253 -16.81 -4.16 -20.77
C SER A 253 -16.36 -2.82 -20.19
N ALA A 254 -15.07 -2.54 -20.26
CA ALA A 254 -14.52 -1.27 -19.81
C ALA A 254 -15.06 -0.09 -20.64
N VAL A 255 -15.41 -0.32 -21.91
CA VAL A 255 -15.96 0.71 -22.81
C VAL A 255 -17.40 1.05 -22.45
N SER A 256 -18.28 0.04 -22.34
CA SER A 256 -19.70 0.26 -22.05
C SER A 256 -19.99 0.49 -20.55
N GLY A 257 -19.10 0.03 -19.66
CA GLY A 257 -19.30 0.07 -18.22
C GLY A 257 -20.06 -1.12 -17.64
N LYS A 258 -20.45 -2.10 -18.47
CA LYS A 258 -21.17 -3.31 -18.04
C LYS A 258 -20.28 -4.15 -17.12
N GLY A 259 -20.82 -4.67 -16.01
CA GLY A 259 -20.14 -5.56 -15.05
C GLY A 259 -19.11 -4.88 -14.14
N LEU A 260 -18.86 -3.58 -14.29
CA LEU A 260 -17.83 -2.89 -13.50
C LEU A 260 -18.23 -2.75 -12.02
N LYS A 261 -19.49 -2.49 -11.72
CA LYS A 261 -19.95 -2.31 -10.34
C LYS A 261 -19.73 -3.58 -9.52
N GLU A 262 -20.16 -4.71 -10.05
CA GLU A 262 -20.02 -6.02 -9.40
C GLU A 262 -18.55 -6.38 -9.14
N LEU A 263 -17.66 -6.11 -10.11
CA LEU A 263 -16.22 -6.28 -9.95
C LEU A 263 -15.69 -5.42 -8.82
N LEU A 264 -16.00 -4.12 -8.80
CA LEU A 264 -15.46 -3.18 -7.82
C LEU A 264 -15.96 -3.45 -6.40
N TYR A 265 -17.24 -3.83 -6.22
CA TYR A 265 -17.75 -4.23 -4.91
C TYR A 265 -17.07 -5.50 -4.40
N CYS A 266 -16.85 -6.51 -5.25
CA CYS A 266 -16.09 -7.70 -4.88
C CYS A 266 -14.66 -7.36 -4.44
N VAL A 267 -13.99 -6.46 -5.15
CA VAL A 267 -12.65 -6.01 -4.79
C VAL A 267 -12.64 -5.27 -3.45
N SER A 268 -13.63 -4.41 -3.19
CA SER A 268 -13.79 -3.74 -1.89
C SER A 268 -13.97 -4.74 -0.75
N GLU A 269 -14.79 -5.79 -0.93
CA GLU A 269 -14.95 -6.87 0.06
C GLU A 269 -13.64 -7.61 0.35
N LEU A 270 -12.82 -7.87 -0.68
CA LEU A 270 -11.52 -8.51 -0.52
C LEU A 270 -10.49 -7.63 0.20
N LEU A 271 -10.62 -6.31 0.10
CA LEU A 271 -9.75 -5.36 0.80
C LEU A 271 -10.09 -5.23 2.30
N ASP A 272 -11.31 -5.56 2.69
CA ASP A 272 -11.79 -5.49 4.08
C ASP A 272 -11.55 -6.80 4.87
N GLN A 273 -11.14 -7.90 4.19
CA GLN A 273 -10.72 -9.17 4.79
C GLN A 273 -9.27 -9.12 5.31
#